data_23116386a2282df7009ceda34f764308
#
_entry.id   23116386a2282df7009ceda34f764308
#
_cell.length_a   1.000
_cell.length_b   1.000
_cell.length_c   1.000
_cell.angle_alpha   90.00
_cell.angle_beta   90.00
_cell.angle_gamma   90.00
#
_symmetry.space_group_name_H-M   'P 1'
#
loop_
_entity.id
_entity.type
_entity.pdbx_description
1 polymer ?
#
loop_
_entity_poly.entity_id
_entity_poly.type
_entity_poly.pdbx_seq_one_letter_code
_entity_poly.pdbx_strand_id
1 'polypeptide(L)'
;MFRINRGQVEVESKTSTAKSDDLRSNVKVFDAVKLVFLNLVDEITRLPVYNAAHWTCNVDRWIDNLTSENKMTYRRGEIVFLDLGAQNFKYEPSYTHACIVLADRRNSILIVPCSTKKYGSGYRDIINATPADGFMRNTGIQSESFRWVNKNR
;
A
#
# COMPACT_ATOMS: atom_id res chain seq x y z
N MET A 1 -21.87 -4.80 12.31
CA MET A 1 -21.04 -5.23 11.18
C MET A 1 -21.81 -6.22 10.32
N PHE A 2 -22.00 -5.92 9.05
CA PHE A 2 -22.69 -6.81 8.11
C PHE A 2 -21.70 -7.87 7.61
N ARG A 3 -22.12 -9.12 7.53
CA ARG A 3 -21.26 -10.20 7.03
C ARG A 3 -21.57 -10.50 5.57
N ILE A 4 -20.52 -10.56 4.75
CA ILE A 4 -20.63 -11.05 3.37
C ILE A 4 -20.40 -12.56 3.33
N ASN A 5 -20.98 -13.23 2.35
CA ASN A 5 -20.64 -14.61 2.04
C ASN A 5 -19.39 -14.65 1.14
N ARG A 6 -18.21 -14.73 1.76
CA ARG A 6 -16.92 -14.75 1.03
C ARG A 6 -16.82 -15.88 0.03
N GLY A 7 -17.28 -17.09 0.40
CA GLY A 7 -17.25 -18.24 -0.50
C GLY A 7 -18.08 -18.02 -1.78
N GLN A 8 -19.25 -17.39 -1.65
CA GLN A 8 -20.06 -17.03 -2.80
C GLN A 8 -19.37 -16.01 -3.71
N VAL A 9 -18.76 -14.98 -3.15
CA VAL A 9 -18.00 -13.96 -3.91
C VAL A 9 -16.82 -14.60 -4.65
N GLU A 10 -16.10 -15.52 -4.00
CA GLU A 10 -15.01 -16.26 -4.63
C GLU A 10 -15.48 -17.17 -5.78
N VAL A 11 -16.64 -17.79 -5.67
CA VAL A 11 -17.21 -18.59 -6.76
C VAL A 11 -17.52 -17.71 -7.98
N GLU A 12 -18.12 -16.54 -7.77
CA GLU A 12 -18.40 -15.60 -8.86
C GLU A 12 -17.11 -15.11 -9.56
N SER A 13 -16.01 -14.95 -8.83
CA SER A 13 -14.71 -14.54 -9.41
C SER A 13 -14.08 -15.60 -10.34
N LYS A 14 -14.54 -16.85 -10.28
CA LYS A 14 -14.02 -17.97 -11.07
C LYS A 14 -14.84 -18.26 -12.35
N THR A 15 -15.88 -17.50 -12.60
CA THR A 15 -16.66 -17.62 -13.85
C THR A 15 -15.80 -17.22 -15.06
N SER A 16 -16.10 -17.79 -16.22
CA SER A 16 -15.31 -17.55 -17.45
C SER A 16 -15.28 -16.08 -17.88
N THR A 17 -16.34 -15.34 -17.58
CA THR A 17 -16.50 -13.92 -17.94
C THR A 17 -16.09 -12.94 -16.84
N ALA A 18 -15.76 -13.42 -15.64
CA ALA A 18 -15.49 -12.60 -14.47
C ALA A 18 -14.38 -11.52 -14.65
N LYS A 19 -13.45 -11.73 -15.61
CA LYS A 19 -12.39 -10.77 -15.91
C LYS A 19 -12.80 -9.67 -16.89
N SER A 20 -13.86 -9.88 -17.65
CA SER A 20 -14.36 -8.96 -18.68
C SER A 20 -15.67 -8.27 -18.29
N ASP A 21 -16.42 -8.88 -17.40
CA ASP A 21 -17.72 -8.36 -17.00
C ASP A 21 -17.59 -7.13 -16.09
N ASP A 22 -18.44 -6.15 -16.32
CA ASP A 22 -18.59 -5.03 -15.39
C ASP A 22 -19.18 -5.53 -14.07
N LEU A 23 -18.65 -5.01 -12.94
CA LEU A 23 -19.14 -5.34 -11.61
C LEU A 23 -20.65 -5.16 -11.46
N ARG A 24 -21.23 -4.15 -12.14
CA ARG A 24 -22.68 -3.87 -12.10
C ARG A 24 -23.52 -4.99 -12.69
N SER A 25 -22.96 -5.81 -13.56
CA SER A 25 -23.66 -6.97 -14.15
C SER A 25 -23.77 -8.14 -13.16
N ASN A 26 -22.94 -8.19 -12.13
CA ASN A 26 -22.99 -9.24 -11.10
C ASN A 26 -23.53 -8.71 -9.77
N VAL A 27 -24.85 -8.82 -9.59
CA VAL A 27 -25.57 -8.28 -8.42
C VAL A 27 -25.01 -8.82 -7.10
N LYS A 28 -24.63 -10.10 -7.05
CA LYS A 28 -24.11 -10.72 -5.80
C LYS A 28 -22.79 -10.11 -5.35
N VAL A 29 -21.86 -9.92 -6.29
CA VAL A 29 -20.56 -9.28 -5.99
C VAL A 29 -20.77 -7.80 -5.72
N PHE A 30 -21.63 -7.13 -6.48
CA PHE A 30 -21.93 -5.72 -6.30
C PHE A 30 -22.53 -5.42 -4.92
N ASP A 31 -23.46 -6.23 -4.45
CA ASP A 31 -24.05 -6.07 -3.11
C ASP A 31 -23.04 -6.40 -2.00
N ALA A 32 -22.19 -7.41 -2.20
CA ALA A 32 -21.10 -7.69 -1.28
C ALA A 32 -20.12 -6.50 -1.16
N VAL A 33 -19.77 -5.85 -2.26
CA VAL A 33 -18.93 -4.64 -2.29
C VAL A 33 -19.58 -3.53 -1.49
N LYS A 34 -20.87 -3.23 -1.67
CA LYS A 34 -21.60 -2.21 -0.89
C LYS A 34 -21.53 -2.49 0.61
N LEU A 35 -21.77 -3.75 1.03
CA LEU A 35 -21.71 -4.13 2.44
C LEU A 35 -20.30 -3.98 3.04
N VAL A 36 -19.28 -4.31 2.28
CA VAL A 36 -17.88 -4.12 2.70
C VAL A 36 -17.58 -2.63 2.87
N PHE A 37 -18.01 -1.77 1.96
CA PHE A 37 -17.82 -0.32 2.08
C PHE A 37 -18.57 0.27 3.28
N LEU A 38 -19.80 -0.17 3.55
CA LEU A 38 -20.54 0.26 4.75
C LEU A 38 -19.80 -0.13 6.04
N ASN A 39 -19.31 -1.37 6.13
CA ASN A 39 -18.50 -1.80 7.27
C ASN A 39 -17.20 -1.00 7.39
N LEU A 40 -16.56 -0.70 6.27
CA LEU A 40 -15.32 0.08 6.25
C LEU A 40 -15.53 1.51 6.76
N VAL A 41 -16.63 2.16 6.36
CA VAL A 41 -17.00 3.49 6.88
C VAL A 41 -17.19 3.43 8.39
N ASP A 42 -17.91 2.42 8.92
CA ASP A 42 -18.11 2.25 10.37
C ASP A 42 -16.77 2.07 11.10
N GLU A 43 -15.85 1.29 10.57
CA GLU A 43 -14.53 1.11 11.18
C GLU A 43 -13.66 2.37 11.12
N ILE A 44 -13.67 3.12 10.00
CA ILE A 44 -12.90 4.36 9.86
C ILE A 44 -13.36 5.42 10.84
N THR A 45 -14.67 5.51 11.12
CA THR A 45 -15.19 6.49 12.10
C THR A 45 -14.70 6.25 13.53
N ARG A 46 -14.16 5.07 13.83
CA ARG A 46 -13.56 4.71 15.13
C ARG A 46 -12.06 5.00 15.21
N LEU A 47 -11.43 5.33 14.09
CA LEU A 47 -10.00 5.64 14.07
C LEU A 47 -9.72 7.01 14.70
N PRO A 48 -8.54 7.19 15.33
CA PRO A 48 -8.06 8.53 15.66
C PRO A 48 -8.02 9.41 14.41
N VAL A 49 -8.30 10.71 14.56
CA VAL A 49 -8.35 11.69 13.45
C VAL A 49 -7.10 11.61 12.55
N TYR A 50 -5.92 11.48 13.15
CA TYR A 50 -4.66 11.31 12.43
C TYR A 50 -4.70 10.13 11.46
N ASN A 51 -5.10 8.96 11.94
CA ASN A 51 -5.15 7.74 11.12
C ASN A 51 -6.24 7.82 10.05
N ALA A 52 -7.42 8.34 10.40
CA ALA A 52 -8.52 8.51 9.46
C ALA A 52 -8.15 9.48 8.32
N ALA A 53 -7.51 10.60 8.64
CA ALA A 53 -7.06 11.57 7.64
C ALA A 53 -6.03 10.96 6.68
N HIS A 54 -5.02 10.27 7.21
CA HIS A 54 -4.01 9.59 6.37
C HIS A 54 -4.63 8.49 5.51
N TRP A 55 -5.56 7.71 6.06
CA TRP A 55 -6.27 6.68 5.33
C TRP A 55 -7.08 7.29 4.18
N THR A 56 -7.84 8.36 4.44
CA THR A 56 -8.66 9.04 3.43
C THR A 56 -7.80 9.59 2.29
N CYS A 57 -6.72 10.32 2.62
CA CYS A 57 -5.80 10.84 1.59
C CYS A 57 -5.10 9.75 0.78
N ASN A 58 -4.84 8.58 1.41
CA ASN A 58 -4.24 7.44 0.70
C ASN A 58 -5.20 6.83 -0.31
N VAL A 59 -6.46 6.60 0.10
CA VAL A 59 -7.48 6.03 -0.79
C VAL A 59 -7.82 6.97 -1.92
N ASP A 60 -7.92 8.27 -1.65
CA ASP A 60 -8.17 9.31 -2.65
C ASP A 60 -7.08 9.29 -3.74
N ARG A 61 -5.80 9.35 -3.35
CA ARG A 61 -4.68 9.21 -4.30
C ARG A 61 -4.70 7.89 -5.06
N TRP A 62 -5.07 6.79 -4.40
CA TRP A 62 -5.18 5.50 -5.07
C TRP A 62 -6.26 5.53 -6.17
N ILE A 63 -7.41 6.16 -5.91
CA ILE A 63 -8.48 6.35 -6.90
C ILE A 63 -7.98 7.17 -8.09
N ASP A 64 -7.32 8.31 -7.85
CA ASP A 64 -6.74 9.17 -8.89
C ASP A 64 -5.72 8.43 -9.76
N ASN A 65 -4.97 7.51 -9.16
CA ASN A 65 -3.91 6.77 -9.84
C ASN A 65 -4.35 5.43 -10.47
N LEU A 66 -5.62 5.03 -10.33
CA LEU A 66 -6.11 3.75 -10.87
C LEU A 66 -5.88 3.60 -12.39
N THR A 67 -6.04 4.69 -13.12
CA THR A 67 -5.89 4.72 -14.59
C THR A 67 -4.61 5.38 -15.07
N SER A 68 -3.77 5.88 -14.16
CA SER A 68 -2.52 6.53 -14.51
C SER A 68 -1.43 5.51 -14.87
N GLU A 69 -0.53 5.89 -15.78
CA GLU A 69 0.69 5.13 -16.09
C GLU A 69 1.92 5.94 -15.69
N ASN A 70 2.66 5.49 -14.71
CA ASN A 70 3.97 6.05 -14.40
C ASN A 70 5.04 5.34 -15.26
N LYS A 71 5.59 6.05 -16.24
CA LYS A 71 6.64 5.59 -17.17
C LYS A 71 8.06 5.91 -16.69
N MET A 72 8.21 6.48 -15.50
CA MET A 72 9.53 6.81 -14.96
C MET A 72 10.39 5.56 -14.77
N THR A 73 11.68 5.73 -15.02
CA THR A 73 12.69 4.70 -14.77
C THR A 73 13.49 5.12 -13.54
N TYR A 74 13.66 4.19 -12.64
CA TYR A 74 14.38 4.39 -11.40
C TYR A 74 15.68 3.61 -11.38
N ARG A 75 16.73 4.19 -10.81
CA ARG A 75 18.03 3.53 -10.65
C ARG A 75 18.10 2.85 -9.28
N ARG A 76 18.86 1.76 -9.24
CA ARG A 76 19.16 1.11 -7.96
C ARG A 76 19.90 2.07 -7.04
N GLY A 77 19.44 2.17 -5.79
CA GLY A 77 19.98 3.07 -4.77
C GLY A 77 19.28 4.44 -4.71
N GLU A 78 18.44 4.80 -5.68
CA GLU A 78 17.66 6.04 -5.57
C GLU A 78 16.70 5.97 -4.38
N ILE A 79 16.53 7.12 -3.73
CA ILE A 79 15.56 7.29 -2.65
C ILE A 79 14.33 7.96 -3.22
N VAL A 80 13.19 7.28 -3.10
CA VAL A 80 11.88 7.76 -3.55
C VAL A 80 10.92 7.84 -2.38
N PHE A 81 9.97 8.76 -2.44
CA PHE A 81 8.86 8.80 -1.49
C PHE A 81 7.66 8.09 -2.09
N LEU A 82 7.21 7.04 -1.43
CA LEU A 82 6.12 6.18 -1.90
C LEU A 82 5.04 6.06 -0.85
N ASP A 83 3.80 6.04 -1.30
CA ASP A 83 2.68 5.68 -0.47
C ASP A 83 2.56 4.15 -0.39
N LEU A 84 2.92 3.59 0.75
CA LEU A 84 2.93 2.14 0.97
C LEU A 84 1.53 1.56 1.27
N GLY A 85 0.53 2.43 1.36
CA GLY A 85 -0.86 2.07 1.65
C GLY A 85 -1.24 2.31 3.11
N ALA A 86 -2.53 2.53 3.33
CA ALA A 86 -3.11 2.73 4.66
C ALA A 86 -3.75 1.46 5.25
N GLN A 87 -3.85 0.39 4.46
CA GLN A 87 -4.50 -0.87 4.83
C GLN A 87 -3.52 -1.93 5.33
N ASN A 88 -2.27 -1.54 5.59
CA ASN A 88 -1.27 -2.45 6.11
C ASN A 88 -1.59 -2.82 7.57
N PHE A 89 -1.28 -4.06 7.93
CA PHE A 89 -1.47 -4.53 9.29
C PHE A 89 -0.47 -3.89 10.27
N LYS A 90 -0.82 -3.95 11.54
CA LYS A 90 0.02 -3.48 12.64
C LYS A 90 1.48 -3.93 12.45
N TYR A 91 2.43 -2.99 12.59
CA TYR A 91 3.88 -3.15 12.39
C TYR A 91 4.39 -3.13 10.93
N GLU A 92 3.53 -3.23 9.93
CA GLU A 92 3.94 -3.01 8.55
C GLU A 92 4.12 -1.52 8.25
N PRO A 93 5.12 -1.14 7.43
CA PRO A 93 5.25 0.24 6.96
C PRO A 93 3.99 0.68 6.22
N SER A 94 3.38 1.76 6.70
CA SER A 94 2.13 2.31 6.18
C SER A 94 2.30 3.77 5.81
N TYR A 95 1.43 4.27 4.93
CA TYR A 95 1.46 5.66 4.46
C TYR A 95 2.71 6.00 3.65
N THR A 96 3.04 7.27 3.55
CA THR A 96 4.18 7.76 2.77
C THR A 96 5.49 7.53 3.51
N HIS A 97 6.39 6.80 2.89
CA HIS A 97 7.74 6.52 3.38
C HIS A 97 8.79 6.86 2.35
N ALA A 98 9.97 7.28 2.83
CA ALA A 98 11.18 7.21 2.03
C ALA A 98 11.52 5.73 1.80
N CYS A 99 11.82 5.37 0.56
CA CYS A 99 12.16 4.00 0.19
C CYS A 99 13.39 4.00 -0.72
N ILE A 100 14.28 3.04 -0.53
CA ILE A 100 15.42 2.82 -1.43
C ILE A 100 14.95 1.89 -2.54
N VAL A 101 15.20 2.25 -3.79
CA VAL A 101 14.96 1.40 -4.95
C VAL A 101 16.05 0.33 -5.04
N LEU A 102 15.68 -0.94 -5.07
CA LEU A 102 16.57 -2.07 -5.23
C LEU A 102 16.60 -2.59 -6.67
N ALA A 103 15.47 -2.54 -7.37
CA ALA A 103 15.34 -2.92 -8.77
C ALA A 103 14.14 -2.22 -9.41
N ASP A 104 14.22 -2.01 -10.71
CA ASP A 104 13.16 -1.43 -11.54
C ASP A 104 12.67 -2.44 -12.59
N ARG A 105 11.36 -2.51 -12.77
CA ARG A 105 10.66 -3.21 -13.85
C ARG A 105 9.70 -2.26 -14.53
N ARG A 106 9.12 -2.68 -15.67
CA ARG A 106 8.22 -1.83 -16.45
C ARG A 106 7.17 -1.07 -15.62
N ASN A 107 6.42 -1.78 -14.77
CA ASN A 107 5.27 -1.21 -14.03
C ASN A 107 5.46 -1.26 -12.50
N SER A 108 6.59 -1.76 -12.00
CA SER A 108 6.83 -1.95 -10.58
C SER A 108 8.30 -1.76 -10.23
N ILE A 109 8.54 -1.36 -8.98
CA ILE A 109 9.87 -1.26 -8.41
C ILE A 109 9.96 -2.14 -7.16
N LEU A 110 11.12 -2.74 -6.95
CA LEU A 110 11.45 -3.39 -5.68
C LEU A 110 12.03 -2.33 -4.75
N ILE A 111 11.44 -2.18 -3.59
CA ILE A 111 11.84 -1.16 -2.62
C ILE A 111 12.11 -1.75 -1.24
N VAL A 112 12.90 -1.03 -0.46
CA VAL A 112 13.02 -1.23 0.98
C VAL A 112 12.62 0.06 1.70
N PRO A 113 11.64 0.02 2.62
CA PRO A 113 11.19 1.19 3.36
C PRO A 113 12.23 1.68 4.37
N CYS A 114 12.25 3.00 4.59
CA CYS A 114 13.14 3.67 5.52
C CYS A 114 12.33 4.49 6.53
N SER A 115 12.84 4.60 7.77
CA SER A 115 12.21 5.39 8.83
C SER A 115 13.25 5.96 9.79
N THR A 116 13.20 7.27 10.03
CA THR A 116 14.04 7.91 11.04
C THR A 116 13.73 7.43 12.45
N LYS A 117 12.47 7.06 12.73
CA LYS A 117 12.04 6.53 14.03
C LYS A 117 12.60 5.14 14.36
N LYS A 118 13.08 4.42 13.34
CA LYS A 118 13.65 3.08 13.51
C LYS A 118 15.17 3.09 13.69
N TYR A 119 15.83 4.23 13.43
CA TYR A 119 17.26 4.37 13.65
C TYR A 119 17.62 4.09 15.11
N GLY A 120 18.64 3.26 15.34
CA GLY A 120 19.10 2.92 16.68
C GLY A 120 18.14 2.04 17.50
N SER A 121 17.09 1.49 16.90
CA SER A 121 16.08 0.67 17.62
C SER A 121 16.64 -0.66 18.15
N GLY A 122 17.79 -1.12 17.65
CA GLY A 122 18.40 -2.40 18.05
C GLY A 122 17.73 -3.65 17.45
N TYR A 123 16.71 -3.50 16.59
CA TYR A 123 16.12 -4.64 15.88
C TYR A 123 17.09 -5.17 14.82
N ARG A 124 17.13 -6.50 14.66
CA ARG A 124 18.03 -7.18 13.72
C ARG A 124 17.76 -6.85 12.25
N ASP A 125 16.51 -6.55 11.93
CA ASP A 125 16.02 -6.20 10.60
C ASP A 125 16.23 -4.73 10.25
N ILE A 126 16.81 -3.93 11.15
CA ILE A 126 17.06 -2.51 10.93
C ILE A 126 18.55 -2.27 10.68
N ILE A 127 18.86 -1.82 9.47
CA ILE A 127 20.21 -1.35 9.13
C ILE A 127 20.26 0.15 9.39
N ASN A 128 21.14 0.59 10.27
CA ASN A 128 21.32 1.99 10.57
C ASN A 128 22.15 2.67 9.48
N ALA A 129 21.59 3.69 8.86
CA ALA A 129 22.23 4.55 7.88
C ALA A 129 22.30 5.99 8.38
N THR A 130 23.32 6.71 7.98
CA THR A 130 23.65 8.06 8.42
C THR A 130 23.77 9.01 7.22
N PRO A 131 23.98 10.31 7.40
CA PRO A 131 24.28 11.22 6.31
C PRO A 131 25.53 10.83 5.50
N ALA A 132 26.50 10.13 6.08
CA ALA A 132 27.67 9.61 5.36
C ALA A 132 27.29 8.54 4.31
N ASP A 133 26.12 7.90 4.48
CA ASP A 133 25.59 6.91 3.56
C ASP A 133 24.63 7.53 2.51
N GLY A 134 24.58 8.86 2.41
CA GLY A 134 23.76 9.59 1.44
C GLY A 134 22.36 9.95 1.91
N PHE A 135 22.01 9.75 3.17
CA PHE A 135 20.73 10.16 3.74
C PHE A 135 20.78 11.60 4.27
N MET A 136 19.63 12.28 4.25
CA MET A 136 19.54 13.62 4.87
C MET A 136 19.60 13.58 6.41
N ARG A 137 19.26 12.44 7.02
CA ARG A 137 19.19 12.23 8.48
C ARG A 137 19.51 10.78 8.80
N ASN A 138 19.87 10.53 10.05
CA ASN A 138 19.97 9.18 10.60
C ASN A 138 18.67 8.40 10.35
N THR A 139 18.77 7.26 9.71
CA THR A 139 17.62 6.53 9.16
C THR A 139 17.80 5.03 9.37
N GLY A 140 16.75 4.36 9.84
CA GLY A 140 16.68 2.90 9.90
C GLY A 140 16.11 2.35 8.60
N ILE A 141 16.85 1.51 7.90
CA ILE A 141 16.42 0.78 6.70
C ILE A 141 15.80 -0.53 7.16
N GLN A 142 14.54 -0.77 6.78
CA GLN A 142 13.76 -1.94 7.22
C GLN A 142 13.98 -3.11 6.26
N SER A 143 15.09 -3.83 6.42
CA SER A 143 15.58 -4.82 5.46
C SER A 143 14.63 -6.01 5.23
N GLU A 144 13.83 -6.39 6.20
CA GLU A 144 12.84 -7.48 6.06
C GLU A 144 11.50 -7.01 5.46
N SER A 145 11.32 -5.70 5.28
CA SER A 145 10.08 -5.11 4.73
C SER A 145 10.17 -4.81 3.23
N PHE A 146 11.18 -5.33 2.52
CA PHE A 146 11.29 -5.12 1.09
C PHE A 146 10.12 -5.75 0.34
N ARG A 147 9.64 -5.04 -0.69
CA ARG A 147 8.50 -5.50 -1.49
C ARG A 147 8.49 -4.90 -2.89
N TRP A 148 7.83 -5.59 -3.81
CA TRP A 148 7.45 -5.01 -5.09
C TRP A 148 6.24 -4.10 -4.91
N VAL A 149 6.32 -2.90 -5.47
CA VAL A 149 5.20 -1.95 -5.50
C VAL A 149 4.97 -1.45 -6.92
N ASN A 150 3.72 -1.12 -7.25
CA ASN A 150 3.40 -0.48 -8.51
C ASN A 150 3.98 0.94 -8.53
N LYS A 151 4.46 1.42 -9.69
CA LYS A 151 5.03 2.77 -9.84
C LYS A 151 4.02 3.90 -9.68
N ASN A 152 2.74 3.60 -9.73
CA ASN A 152 1.66 4.58 -9.55
C ASN A 152 1.35 4.91 -8.07
N ARG A 153 2.21 4.50 -7.14
CA ARG A 153 2.06 4.80 -5.71
C ARG A 153 2.84 6.00 -5.25
#